data_0d1046c43941c0989b9bfe60b8817f8c
#
_entry.id   0d1046c43941c0989b9bfe60b8817f8c
#
_cell.length_a   1.000
_cell.length_b   1.000
_cell.length_c   1.000
_cell.angle_alpha   90.00
_cell.angle_beta   90.00
_cell.angle_gamma   90.00
#
_symmetry.space_group_name_H-M   'P 1'
#
loop_
_entity.id
_entity.type
_entity.pdbx_description
1 polymer ?
#
loop_
_entity_poly.entity_id
_entity_poly.type
_entity_poly.pdbx_seq_one_letter_code
_entity_poly.pdbx_strand_id
1 'polypeptide(L)'
;MDMNELMKAAQEAAQNIQSQMADAQAGLDKIEVEGAAGGGLVKIRATAKGRILGVDIDQSLLAPSEKQMLEDLIAAAINDARTKADAAGNAEMSKMTAGLPLPPGFKLPF
;
A
#
# COMPACT_ATOMS: atom_id res chain seq x y z
N MET A 1 9.11 -40.68 -5.47
CA MET A 1 9.06 -39.52 -6.38
C MET A 1 10.43 -39.32 -6.99
N ASP A 2 10.53 -39.25 -8.28
CA ASP A 2 11.82 -39.02 -8.91
C ASP A 2 12.21 -37.55 -8.87
N MET A 3 13.47 -37.25 -9.20
CA MET A 3 14.02 -35.91 -9.13
C MET A 3 13.27 -34.93 -10.06
N ASN A 4 12.88 -35.40 -11.25
CA ASN A 4 12.18 -34.56 -12.23
C ASN A 4 10.79 -34.17 -11.74
N GLU A 5 10.07 -35.11 -11.13
CA GLU A 5 8.76 -34.82 -10.56
C GLU A 5 8.86 -33.82 -9.40
N LEU A 6 9.88 -33.96 -8.56
CA LEU A 6 10.12 -33.07 -7.44
C LEU A 6 10.43 -31.65 -7.93
N MET A 7 11.31 -31.54 -8.93
CA MET A 7 11.65 -30.24 -9.51
C MET A 7 10.46 -29.57 -10.17
N LYS A 8 9.63 -30.34 -10.86
CA LYS A 8 8.43 -29.80 -11.50
C LYS A 8 7.44 -29.29 -10.47
N ALA A 9 7.26 -30.04 -9.38
CA ALA A 9 6.38 -29.61 -8.29
C ALA A 9 6.88 -28.33 -7.64
N ALA A 10 8.20 -28.21 -7.46
CA ALA A 10 8.79 -26.99 -6.87
C ALA A 10 8.61 -25.80 -7.80
N GLN A 11 8.76 -25.98 -9.10
CA GLN A 11 8.54 -24.90 -10.08
C GLN A 11 7.09 -24.45 -10.08
N GLU A 12 6.14 -25.39 -10.05
CA GLU A 12 4.72 -25.06 -10.02
C GLU A 12 4.36 -24.29 -8.74
N ALA A 13 4.90 -24.72 -7.59
CA ALA A 13 4.68 -24.02 -6.33
C ALA A 13 5.24 -22.61 -6.38
N ALA A 14 6.43 -22.42 -6.94
CA ALA A 14 7.04 -21.09 -7.08
C ALA A 14 6.20 -20.18 -7.97
N GLN A 15 5.70 -20.71 -9.09
CA GLN A 15 4.84 -19.94 -9.98
C GLN A 15 3.53 -19.55 -9.33
N ASN A 16 2.93 -20.43 -8.53
CA ASN A 16 1.71 -20.15 -7.81
C ASN A 16 1.91 -19.03 -6.78
N ILE A 17 3.03 -19.07 -6.06
CA ILE A 17 3.36 -18.02 -5.08
C ILE A 17 3.55 -16.69 -5.80
N GLN A 18 4.28 -16.65 -6.91
CA GLN A 18 4.48 -15.41 -7.67
C GLN A 18 3.15 -14.85 -8.18
N SER A 19 2.27 -15.72 -8.66
CA SER A 19 0.95 -15.30 -9.14
C SER A 19 0.11 -14.72 -8.00
N GLN A 20 0.12 -15.36 -6.85
CA GLN A 20 -0.62 -14.87 -5.67
C GLN A 20 -0.08 -13.54 -5.19
N MET A 21 1.24 -13.35 -5.20
CA MET A 21 1.86 -12.08 -4.81
C MET A 21 1.51 -10.98 -5.80
N ALA A 22 1.53 -11.27 -7.10
CA ALA A 22 1.15 -10.30 -8.12
C ALA A 22 -0.32 -9.89 -7.97
N ASP A 23 -1.20 -10.85 -7.70
CA ASP A 23 -2.62 -10.57 -7.47
C ASP A 23 -2.83 -9.72 -6.22
N ALA A 24 -2.09 -10.02 -5.15
CA ALA A 24 -2.17 -9.25 -3.91
C ALA A 24 -1.71 -7.81 -4.13
N GLN A 25 -0.61 -7.61 -4.86
CA GLN A 25 -0.12 -6.27 -5.16
C GLN A 25 -1.08 -5.49 -6.06
N ALA A 26 -1.66 -6.16 -7.06
CA ALA A 26 -2.67 -5.53 -7.92
C ALA A 26 -3.90 -5.14 -7.11
N GLY A 27 -4.28 -5.96 -6.12
CA GLY A 27 -5.39 -5.67 -5.22
C GLY A 27 -5.15 -4.46 -4.34
N LEU A 28 -3.88 -4.15 -4.00
CA LEU A 28 -3.56 -2.96 -3.21
C LEU A 28 -3.97 -1.67 -3.91
N ASP A 29 -3.96 -1.64 -5.23
CA ASP A 29 -4.33 -0.46 -6.00
C ASP A 29 -5.85 -0.20 -5.95
N LYS A 30 -6.62 -1.14 -5.45
CA LYS A 30 -8.08 -1.01 -5.27
C LYS A 30 -8.48 -0.60 -3.86
N ILE A 31 -7.52 -0.57 -2.93
CA ILE A 31 -7.78 -0.18 -1.55
C ILE A 31 -7.46 1.30 -1.41
N GLU A 32 -8.48 2.09 -1.08
CA GLU A 32 -8.31 3.53 -0.90
C GLU A 32 -8.04 3.86 0.56
N VAL A 33 -7.13 4.81 0.77
CA VAL A 33 -6.87 5.42 2.07
C VAL A 33 -6.95 6.93 1.92
N GLU A 34 -7.17 7.63 3.03
CA GLU A 34 -7.23 9.09 3.04
C GLU A 34 -6.28 9.63 4.10
N GLY A 35 -5.37 10.50 3.67
CA GLY A 35 -4.54 11.27 4.56
C GLY A 35 -5.12 12.65 4.73
N ALA A 36 -4.89 13.28 5.88
CA ALA A 36 -5.40 14.61 6.15
C ALA A 36 -4.41 15.39 7.01
N ALA A 37 -4.50 16.71 6.92
CA ALA A 37 -3.72 17.62 7.74
C ALA A 37 -4.54 18.89 8.02
N GLY A 38 -4.19 19.58 9.08
CA GLY A 38 -4.86 20.83 9.45
C GLY A 38 -6.33 20.65 9.83
N GLY A 39 -6.67 19.51 10.46
CA GLY A 39 -8.05 19.26 10.83
C GLY A 39 -8.96 18.97 9.63
N GLY A 40 -8.38 18.51 8.52
CA GLY A 40 -9.14 18.21 7.30
C GLY A 40 -9.13 19.32 6.26
N LEU A 41 -8.34 20.39 6.48
CA LEU A 41 -8.21 21.45 5.48
C LEU A 41 -7.53 20.97 4.20
N VAL A 42 -6.65 19.99 4.30
CA VAL A 42 -6.07 19.31 3.14
C VAL A 42 -6.26 17.82 3.33
N LYS A 43 -6.83 17.17 2.32
CA LYS A 43 -7.05 15.72 2.30
C LYS A 43 -6.43 15.14 1.03
N ILE A 44 -5.77 14.01 1.17
CA ILE A 44 -5.14 13.30 0.06
C ILE A 44 -5.75 11.90 0.00
N ARG A 45 -6.27 11.53 -1.16
CA ARG A 45 -6.73 10.16 -1.40
C ARG A 45 -5.63 9.40 -2.13
N ALA A 46 -5.36 8.19 -1.67
CA ALA A 46 -4.31 7.35 -2.22
C ALA A 46 -4.75 5.89 -2.19
N THR A 47 -4.01 5.04 -2.88
CA THR A 47 -4.20 3.59 -2.79
C THR A 47 -3.19 3.01 -1.81
N ALA A 48 -3.46 1.79 -1.34
CA ALA A 48 -2.52 1.06 -0.50
C ALA A 48 -1.19 0.79 -1.20
N LYS A 49 -1.16 0.88 -2.53
CA LYS A 49 0.06 0.77 -3.33
C LYS A 49 0.88 2.06 -3.33
N GLY A 50 0.32 3.16 -2.84
CA GLY A 50 0.99 4.45 -2.75
C GLY A 50 0.67 5.42 -3.89
N ARG A 51 -0.27 5.06 -4.76
CA ARG A 51 -0.66 5.96 -5.86
C ARG A 51 -1.60 7.04 -5.33
N ILE A 52 -1.31 8.29 -5.65
CA ILE A 52 -2.15 9.43 -5.26
C ILE A 52 -3.31 9.56 -6.24
N LEU A 53 -4.54 9.54 -5.72
CA LEU A 53 -5.74 9.59 -6.55
C LEU A 53 -6.30 11.00 -6.66
N GLY A 54 -6.14 11.82 -5.62
CA GLY A 54 -6.66 13.16 -5.64
C GLY A 54 -6.26 13.96 -4.42
N VAL A 55 -6.41 15.27 -4.54
CA VAL A 55 -6.11 16.21 -3.48
C VAL A 55 -7.34 17.10 -3.30
N ASP A 56 -7.77 17.27 -2.05
CA ASP A 56 -8.88 18.14 -1.70
C ASP A 56 -8.35 19.24 -0.78
N ILE A 57 -8.47 20.49 -1.23
CA ILE A 57 -7.94 21.65 -0.51
C ILE A 57 -9.10 22.56 -0.14
N ASP A 58 -9.18 22.92 1.14
CA ASP A 58 -10.20 23.84 1.60
C ASP A 58 -9.99 25.23 0.95
N GLN A 59 -11.09 25.85 0.59
CA GLN A 59 -11.07 27.14 -0.11
C GLN A 59 -10.35 28.23 0.69
N SER A 60 -10.38 28.16 2.00
CA SER A 60 -9.71 29.14 2.87
C SER A 60 -8.20 29.19 2.68
N LEU A 61 -7.59 28.14 2.12
CA LEU A 61 -6.15 28.07 1.89
C LEU A 61 -5.73 28.63 0.53
N LEU A 62 -6.66 29.06 -0.30
CA LEU A 62 -6.37 29.50 -1.67
C LEU A 62 -6.00 30.98 -1.76
N ALA A 63 -5.95 31.70 -0.64
CA ALA A 63 -5.48 33.07 -0.60
C ALA A 63 -3.95 33.12 -0.67
N PRO A 64 -3.36 34.13 -1.36
CA PRO A 64 -1.89 34.23 -1.43
C PRO A 64 -1.21 34.30 -0.06
N SER A 65 -1.88 34.89 0.95
CA SER A 65 -1.36 34.98 2.30
C SER A 65 -1.23 33.61 2.99
N GLU A 66 -1.90 32.59 2.48
CA GLU A 66 -1.93 31.24 3.05
C GLU A 66 -1.00 30.25 2.34
N LYS A 67 -0.15 30.75 1.44
CA LYS A 67 0.70 29.89 0.60
C LYS A 67 1.58 28.96 1.44
N GLN A 68 2.24 29.51 2.46
CA GLN A 68 3.13 28.72 3.29
C GLN A 68 2.38 27.63 4.05
N MET A 69 1.24 27.99 4.62
CA MET A 69 0.42 27.02 5.35
C MET A 69 -0.07 25.92 4.41
N LEU A 70 -0.49 26.28 3.19
CA LEU A 70 -0.93 25.31 2.20
C LEU A 70 0.17 24.33 1.85
N GLU A 71 1.38 24.83 1.59
CA GLU A 71 2.53 23.97 1.27
C GLU A 71 2.82 22.98 2.40
N ASP A 72 2.84 23.46 3.64
CA ASP A 72 3.12 22.63 4.81
C ASP A 72 2.04 21.59 5.03
N LEU A 73 0.78 21.97 4.87
CA LEU A 73 -0.35 21.04 5.05
C LEU A 73 -0.39 19.99 3.95
N ILE A 74 -0.04 20.34 2.71
CA ILE A 74 0.03 19.35 1.63
C ILE A 74 1.09 18.30 1.96
N ALA A 75 2.28 18.72 2.37
CA ALA A 75 3.34 17.79 2.76
C ALA A 75 2.90 16.88 3.90
N ALA A 76 2.28 17.43 4.92
CA ALA A 76 1.80 16.67 6.06
C ALA A 76 0.70 15.67 5.66
N ALA A 77 -0.22 16.10 4.80
CA ALA A 77 -1.32 15.23 4.35
C ALA A 77 -0.81 14.09 3.47
N ILE A 78 0.18 14.34 2.60
CA ILE A 78 0.80 13.29 1.78
C ILE A 78 1.49 12.26 2.69
N ASN A 79 2.23 12.72 3.69
CA ASN A 79 2.90 11.80 4.60
C ASN A 79 1.91 10.98 5.41
N ASP A 80 0.81 11.58 5.83
CA ASP A 80 -0.26 10.86 6.52
C ASP A 80 -0.90 9.81 5.61
N ALA A 81 -1.16 10.15 4.35
CA ALA A 81 -1.70 9.21 3.37
C ALA A 81 -0.74 8.05 3.12
N ARG A 82 0.56 8.32 3.02
CA ARG A 82 1.56 7.26 2.82
C ARG A 82 1.65 6.33 4.01
N THR A 83 1.60 6.86 5.23
CA THR A 83 1.58 6.04 6.43
C THR A 83 0.39 5.10 6.43
N LYS A 84 -0.78 5.61 6.08
CA LYS A 84 -2.00 4.79 6.01
C LYS A 84 -1.94 3.79 4.87
N ALA A 85 -1.38 4.18 3.72
CA ALA A 85 -1.20 3.28 2.58
C ALA A 85 -0.26 2.13 2.94
N ASP A 86 0.84 2.42 3.60
CA ASP A 86 1.80 1.40 4.04
C ASP A 86 1.15 0.43 5.04
N ALA A 87 0.37 0.95 5.99
CA ALA A 87 -0.33 0.12 6.96
C ALA A 87 -1.36 -0.79 6.29
N ALA A 88 -2.13 -0.26 5.34
CA ALA A 88 -3.11 -1.04 4.59
C ALA A 88 -2.44 -2.10 3.73
N GLY A 89 -1.31 -1.75 3.09
CA GLY A 89 -0.54 -2.68 2.28
C GLY A 89 0.04 -3.82 3.12
N ASN A 90 0.59 -3.49 4.28
CA ASN A 90 1.14 -4.49 5.19
C ASN A 90 0.04 -5.42 5.71
N ALA A 91 -1.14 -4.89 6.00
CA ALA A 91 -2.28 -5.70 6.45
C ALA A 91 -2.71 -6.70 5.38
N GLU A 92 -2.77 -6.29 4.12
CA GLU A 92 -3.13 -7.18 3.02
C GLU A 92 -2.07 -8.25 2.79
N MET A 93 -0.79 -7.89 2.85
CA MET A 93 0.30 -8.85 2.70
C MET A 93 0.34 -9.84 3.86
N SER A 94 0.01 -9.40 5.07
CA SER A 94 -0.10 -10.29 6.23
C SER A 94 -1.20 -11.32 6.05
N LYS A 95 -2.33 -10.92 5.48
CA LYS A 95 -3.43 -11.86 5.19
C LYS A 95 -2.99 -12.92 4.20
N MET A 96 -2.26 -12.52 3.16
CA MET A 96 -1.75 -13.45 2.16
C MET A 96 -0.74 -14.41 2.79
N THR A 97 0.18 -13.87 3.61
CA THR A 97 1.21 -14.68 4.28
C THR A 97 0.60 -15.68 5.25
N ALA A 98 -0.46 -15.29 5.96
CA ALA A 98 -1.14 -16.18 6.91
C ALA A 98 -1.75 -17.40 6.23
N GLY A 99 -2.08 -17.29 4.95
CA GLY A 99 -2.61 -18.41 4.16
C GLY A 99 -1.54 -19.32 3.58
N LEU A 100 -0.26 -19.01 3.75
CA LEU A 100 0.84 -19.81 3.20
C LEU A 100 1.45 -20.73 4.26
N PRO A 101 1.78 -21.99 3.89
CA PRO A 101 2.42 -22.95 4.81
C PRO A 101 3.92 -22.63 4.93
N LEU A 102 4.25 -21.55 5.61
CA LEU A 102 5.64 -21.12 5.78
C LEU A 102 6.27 -21.78 7.00
N PRO A 103 7.56 -22.15 6.93
CA PRO A 103 8.26 -22.69 8.07
C PRO A 103 8.43 -21.63 9.17
N PRO A 104 8.57 -22.05 10.44
CA PRO A 104 8.80 -21.12 11.53
C PRO A 104 10.03 -20.26 11.28
N GLY A 105 9.90 -18.96 11.54
CA GLY A 105 11.00 -18.01 11.35
C GLY A 105 11.19 -17.53 9.93
N PHE A 106 10.40 -18.01 8.98
CA PHE A 106 10.47 -17.54 7.61
C PHE A 106 9.94 -16.10 7.50
N LYS A 107 10.69 -15.25 6.81
CA LYS A 107 10.27 -13.86 6.56
C LYS A 107 10.24 -13.61 5.08
N LEU A 108 9.16 -13.00 4.61
CA LEU A 108 9.04 -12.59 3.22
C LEU A 108 9.75 -11.25 3.00
N PRO A 109 10.31 -11.00 1.81
CA PRO A 109 11.10 -9.78 1.52
C PRO A 109 10.21 -8.57 1.20
N PHE A 110 9.19 -8.33 2.01
CA PHE A 110 8.35 -7.14 1.85
C PHE A 110 7.76 -6.66 3.16
#